data_ade56be2f97d837eeaba7b02fafc55b8
#
_entry.id   ade56be2f97d837eeaba7b02fafc55b8
#
_cell.length_a   1.000
_cell.length_b   1.000
_cell.length_c   1.000
_cell.angle_alpha   90.00
_cell.angle_beta   90.00
_cell.angle_gamma   90.00
#
_symmetry.space_group_name_H-M   'P 1'
#
loop_
_entity.id
_entity.type
_entity.pdbx_description
1 polymer ?
#
loop_
_entity_poly.entity_id
_entity_poly.type
_entity_poly.pdbx_seq_one_letter_code
_entity_poly.pdbx_strand_id
1 'polypeptide(L)'
;MNCSIKARRRMSMKLIKMEKVKDGKYLKNYELTYRNKAGKEKTYEIVSRKELSGIEDIGQKVSGLSIAAVNGDKLLLLREFRMGVNKIVYNLCAGMIEEGESLEQCIRRELYEETGLQVKRIIDILPASYAAVAISDTKTSIVFVEAEGEFEDHTSDNEWIEAGFYTKEEVRELLKTAEFSSRAQIIAYFFARGVL
;
A
#
# COMPACT_ATOMS: atom_id res chain seq x y z
N MET A 1 -5.87 36.48 -20.87
CA MET A 1 -6.21 36.44 -19.45
C MET A 1 -4.98 36.02 -18.66
N ASN A 2 -4.30 36.99 -18.04
CA ASN A 2 -3.11 36.73 -17.24
C ASN A 2 -3.53 36.20 -15.88
N CYS A 3 -3.42 34.90 -15.68
CA CYS A 3 -3.49 34.32 -14.33
C CYS A 3 -2.15 34.56 -13.64
N SER A 4 -2.09 35.63 -12.83
CA SER A 4 -0.92 35.91 -12.01
C SER A 4 -0.82 34.83 -10.94
N ILE A 5 0.14 33.92 -11.09
CA ILE A 5 0.55 32.98 -10.07
C ILE A 5 1.16 33.79 -8.93
N LYS A 6 0.32 34.13 -7.94
CA LYS A 6 0.80 34.70 -6.68
C LYS A 6 1.92 33.81 -6.14
N ALA A 7 3.08 34.40 -5.90
CA ALA A 7 4.25 33.75 -5.36
C ALA A 7 3.85 32.82 -4.21
N ARG A 8 4.03 31.52 -4.38
CA ARG A 8 3.78 30.51 -3.35
C ARG A 8 4.62 30.91 -2.14
N ARG A 9 3.98 31.39 -1.08
CA ARG A 9 4.63 31.55 0.22
C ARG A 9 5.37 30.26 0.50
N ARG A 10 6.71 30.30 0.61
CA ARG A 10 7.53 29.16 0.98
C ARG A 10 6.93 28.55 2.24
N MET A 11 6.44 27.31 2.14
CA MET A 11 5.93 26.58 3.29
C MET A 11 7.09 26.41 4.26
N SER A 12 7.02 27.05 5.41
CA SER A 12 8.12 27.15 6.37
C SER A 12 8.07 26.05 7.44
N MET A 13 7.65 24.80 7.07
CA MET A 13 7.85 23.64 7.91
C MET A 13 9.22 23.05 7.54
N LYS A 14 10.15 23.03 8.49
CA LYS A 14 11.49 22.51 8.28
C LYS A 14 11.75 21.39 9.30
N LEU A 15 12.01 20.18 8.81
CA LEU A 15 12.52 19.11 9.66
C LEU A 15 13.95 19.46 10.09
N ILE A 16 14.22 19.49 11.39
CA ILE A 16 15.49 19.93 11.97
C ILE A 16 16.20 18.84 12.75
N LYS A 17 15.45 17.82 13.20
CA LYS A 17 16.02 16.70 13.97
C LYS A 17 15.19 15.44 13.73
N MET A 18 15.84 14.30 13.70
CA MET A 18 15.26 12.98 13.72
C MET A 18 15.98 12.12 14.74
N GLU A 19 15.24 11.44 15.59
CA GLU A 19 15.77 10.52 16.60
C GLU A 19 15.04 9.19 16.52
N LYS A 20 15.78 8.08 16.53
CA LYS A 20 15.19 6.76 16.69
C LYS A 20 14.90 6.56 18.19
N VAL A 21 13.61 6.48 18.55
CA VAL A 21 13.18 6.33 19.95
C VAL A 21 12.87 4.90 20.34
N LYS A 22 12.64 4.03 19.34
CA LYS A 22 12.48 2.58 19.57
C LYS A 22 12.98 1.80 18.37
N ASP A 23 13.76 0.75 18.67
CA ASP A 23 14.28 -0.19 17.68
C ASP A 23 13.60 -1.55 17.85
N GLY A 24 12.41 -1.70 17.26
CA GLY A 24 11.68 -2.96 17.24
C GLY A 24 12.20 -3.90 16.14
N LYS A 25 11.90 -5.19 16.24
CA LYS A 25 12.32 -6.20 15.26
C LYS A 25 11.83 -5.86 13.85
N TYR A 26 10.57 -5.40 13.69
CA TYR A 26 9.93 -5.14 12.41
C TYR A 26 9.64 -3.67 12.15
N LEU A 27 9.52 -2.87 13.19
CA LEU A 27 9.22 -1.44 13.12
C LEU A 27 10.21 -0.65 13.95
N LYS A 28 10.73 0.41 13.34
CA LYS A 28 11.56 1.44 13.98
C LYS A 28 10.69 2.66 14.23
N ASN A 29 10.68 3.19 15.44
CA ASN A 29 9.96 4.42 15.75
C ASN A 29 10.92 5.60 15.76
N TYR A 30 10.54 6.66 15.09
CA TYR A 30 11.31 7.91 15.02
C TYR A 30 10.48 9.07 15.52
N GLU A 31 11.11 9.94 16.29
CA GLU A 31 10.61 11.26 16.63
C GLU A 31 11.25 12.30 15.70
N LEU A 32 10.40 13.08 15.03
CA LEU A 32 10.76 14.12 14.07
C LEU A 32 10.49 15.48 14.69
N THR A 33 11.51 16.31 14.84
CA THR A 33 11.33 17.70 15.31
C THR A 33 11.30 18.65 14.12
N TYR A 34 10.20 19.36 13.97
CA TYR A 34 10.00 20.37 12.93
C TYR A 34 10.05 21.76 13.51
N ARG A 35 10.64 22.70 12.78
CA ARG A 35 10.41 24.15 13.02
C ARG A 35 9.19 24.56 12.23
N ASN A 36 8.14 25.00 12.93
CA ASN A 36 6.87 25.38 12.33
C ASN A 36 6.90 26.83 11.78
N LYS A 37 5.78 27.26 11.16
CA LYS A 37 5.66 28.61 10.55
C LYS A 37 5.82 29.77 11.54
N ALA A 38 5.64 29.53 12.84
CA ALA A 38 5.84 30.50 13.91
C ALA A 38 7.25 30.45 14.51
N GLY A 39 8.17 29.66 13.94
CA GLY A 39 9.52 29.46 14.45
C GLY A 39 9.62 28.55 15.67
N LYS A 40 8.50 27.97 16.13
CA LYS A 40 8.46 27.07 17.28
C LYS A 40 8.71 25.63 16.85
N GLU A 41 9.20 24.83 17.77
CA GLU A 41 9.40 23.39 17.55
C GLU A 41 8.09 22.63 17.69
N LYS A 42 7.94 21.57 16.87
CA LYS A 42 6.82 20.65 16.85
C LYS A 42 7.34 19.24 16.65
N THR A 43 7.09 18.40 17.62
CA THR A 43 7.39 16.97 17.55
C THR A 43 6.30 16.21 16.78
N TYR A 44 6.73 15.20 16.00
CA TYR A 44 5.87 14.29 15.28
C TYR A 44 6.48 12.89 15.30
N GLU A 45 5.67 11.87 15.51
CA GLU A 45 6.13 10.49 15.58
C GLU A 45 5.77 9.73 14.30
N ILE A 46 6.71 8.93 13.81
CA ILE A 46 6.49 8.01 12.69
C ILE A 46 7.06 6.63 13.00
N VAL A 47 6.57 5.64 12.24
CA VAL A 47 7.17 4.31 12.16
C VAL A 47 7.75 4.07 10.76
N SER A 48 8.88 3.40 10.70
CA SER A 48 9.46 2.90 9.45
C SER A 48 9.74 1.40 9.57
N ARG A 49 9.60 0.67 8.46
CA ARG A 49 10.02 -0.74 8.40
C ARG A 49 11.51 -0.90 8.19
N LYS A 50 12.19 0.17 7.78
CA LYS A 50 13.63 0.19 7.50
C LYS A 50 14.35 1.12 8.46
N GLU A 51 15.62 0.88 8.65
CA GLU A 51 16.51 1.82 9.32
C GLU A 51 16.62 3.10 8.48
N LEU A 52 16.45 4.25 9.13
CA LEU A 52 16.68 5.56 8.54
C LEU A 52 17.97 6.11 9.14
N SER A 53 18.98 6.33 8.30
CA SER A 53 20.29 6.85 8.72
C SER A 53 20.29 8.38 8.81
N GLY A 54 19.40 9.03 8.06
CA GLY A 54 19.28 10.48 8.02
C GLY A 54 17.89 10.95 7.62
N ILE A 55 17.66 12.25 7.75
CA ILE A 55 16.40 12.91 7.39
C ILE A 55 16.05 12.69 5.91
N GLU A 56 17.08 12.60 5.07
CA GLU A 56 16.98 12.39 3.62
C GLU A 56 16.45 11.01 3.25
N ASP A 57 16.52 10.02 4.15
CA ASP A 57 16.04 8.67 3.88
C ASP A 57 14.52 8.54 3.98
N ILE A 58 13.86 9.50 4.64
CA ILE A 58 12.41 9.46 4.88
C ILE A 58 11.66 9.38 3.54
N GLY A 59 10.94 8.27 3.34
CA GLY A 59 10.08 8.07 2.17
C GLY A 59 10.80 7.98 0.83
N GLN A 60 12.09 7.64 0.79
CA GLN A 60 12.84 7.53 -0.47
C GLN A 60 12.63 6.18 -1.17
N LYS A 61 12.53 5.09 -0.41
CA LYS A 61 12.47 3.75 -0.99
C LYS A 61 11.02 3.28 -1.17
N VAL A 62 10.75 2.69 -2.32
CA VAL A 62 9.52 1.92 -2.54
C VAL A 62 9.68 0.60 -1.79
N SER A 63 8.74 0.30 -0.91
CA SER A 63 8.85 -0.85 0.00
C SER A 63 8.09 -2.08 -0.49
N GLY A 64 7.07 -1.89 -1.34
CA GLY A 64 6.22 -2.98 -1.80
C GLY A 64 5.19 -2.52 -2.80
N LEU A 65 4.22 -3.37 -3.05
CA LEU A 65 3.15 -3.14 -4.01
C LEU A 65 1.80 -3.65 -3.51
N SER A 66 0.74 -3.24 -4.21
CA SER A 66 -0.60 -3.84 -4.11
C SER A 66 -1.09 -4.13 -5.52
N ILE A 67 -1.65 -5.31 -5.74
CA ILE A 67 -2.04 -5.82 -7.05
C ILE A 67 -3.57 -5.81 -7.16
N ALA A 68 -4.09 -4.96 -8.05
CA ALA A 68 -5.47 -5.01 -8.50
C ALA A 68 -5.55 -5.97 -9.70
N ALA A 69 -5.85 -7.23 -9.44
CA ALA A 69 -5.92 -8.27 -10.45
C ALA A 69 -7.36 -8.48 -10.93
N VAL A 70 -7.52 -8.66 -12.23
CA VAL A 70 -8.80 -9.01 -12.86
C VAL A 70 -8.67 -10.29 -13.68
N ASN A 71 -9.78 -11.02 -13.80
CA ASN A 71 -9.96 -12.10 -14.77
C ASN A 71 -11.31 -11.92 -15.46
N GLY A 72 -11.28 -11.51 -16.74
CA GLY A 72 -12.47 -11.10 -17.46
C GLY A 72 -13.17 -9.91 -16.79
N ASP A 73 -14.40 -10.13 -16.36
CA ASP A 73 -15.25 -9.13 -15.69
C ASP A 73 -15.27 -9.24 -14.15
N LYS A 74 -14.32 -9.97 -13.57
CA LYS A 74 -14.22 -10.20 -12.12
C LYS A 74 -12.96 -9.59 -11.54
N LEU A 75 -13.06 -9.08 -10.30
CA LEU A 75 -11.96 -8.54 -9.50
C LEU A 75 -11.49 -9.60 -8.50
N LEU A 76 -10.19 -9.80 -8.41
CA LEU A 76 -9.57 -10.57 -7.33
C LEU A 76 -9.61 -9.76 -6.04
N LEU A 77 -10.15 -10.35 -4.99
CA LEU A 77 -10.04 -9.84 -3.63
C LEU A 77 -9.58 -10.97 -2.71
N LEU A 78 -8.78 -10.61 -1.72
CA LEU A 78 -8.34 -11.47 -0.65
C LEU A 78 -9.17 -11.18 0.60
N ARG A 79 -9.73 -12.21 1.20
CA ARG A 79 -10.32 -12.16 2.54
C ARG A 79 -9.24 -12.67 3.50
N GLU A 80 -8.64 -11.77 4.26
CA GLU A 80 -7.45 -12.09 5.05
C GLU A 80 -7.57 -11.64 6.51
N PHE A 81 -6.94 -12.37 7.43
CA PHE A 81 -6.83 -11.96 8.83
C PHE A 81 -5.65 -10.99 9.01
N ARG A 82 -5.97 -9.74 9.33
CA ARG A 82 -4.97 -8.70 9.58
C ARG A 82 -4.70 -8.53 11.06
N MET A 83 -3.54 -9.03 11.53
CA MET A 83 -3.13 -8.98 12.94
C MET A 83 -3.12 -7.56 13.50
N GLY A 84 -2.74 -6.55 12.70
CA GLY A 84 -2.66 -5.16 13.15
C GLY A 84 -3.99 -4.54 13.55
N VAL A 85 -5.10 -5.09 13.09
CA VAL A 85 -6.47 -4.68 13.46
C VAL A 85 -7.25 -5.79 14.14
N ASN A 86 -6.66 -7.00 14.26
CA ASN A 86 -7.27 -8.19 14.85
C ASN A 86 -8.63 -8.55 14.20
N LYS A 87 -8.72 -8.45 12.88
CA LYS A 87 -9.94 -8.67 12.12
C LYS A 87 -9.66 -9.28 10.75
N ILE A 88 -10.69 -9.92 10.21
CA ILE A 88 -10.73 -10.30 8.80
C ILE A 88 -11.17 -9.07 8.00
N VAL A 89 -10.41 -8.76 6.94
CA VAL A 89 -10.70 -7.65 6.02
C VAL A 89 -10.56 -8.10 4.58
N TYR A 90 -11.26 -7.45 3.68
CA TYR A 90 -11.02 -7.57 2.25
C TYR A 90 -9.86 -6.68 1.83
N ASN A 91 -8.92 -7.25 1.10
CA ASN A 91 -7.71 -6.58 0.64
C ASN A 91 -7.39 -6.93 -0.81
N LEU A 92 -6.42 -6.22 -1.38
CA LEU A 92 -5.74 -6.61 -2.61
C LEU A 92 -4.57 -7.52 -2.26
N CYS A 93 -4.17 -8.41 -3.17
CA CYS A 93 -2.89 -9.09 -3.10
C CYS A 93 -1.78 -8.04 -2.96
N ALA A 94 -0.85 -8.22 -2.02
CA ALA A 94 0.12 -7.20 -1.68
C ALA A 94 1.33 -7.75 -0.95
N GLY A 95 2.52 -7.31 -1.34
CA GLY A 95 3.72 -7.72 -0.65
C GLY A 95 4.87 -6.73 -0.72
N MET A 96 5.96 -7.14 -0.12
CA MET A 96 7.18 -6.34 0.00
C MET A 96 8.17 -6.75 -1.09
N ILE A 97 8.84 -5.76 -1.68
CA ILE A 97 9.93 -6.02 -2.64
C ILE A 97 11.13 -6.53 -1.86
N GLU A 98 11.64 -7.69 -2.25
CA GLU A 98 12.82 -8.31 -1.66
C GLU A 98 14.12 -7.67 -2.17
N GLU A 99 15.23 -7.97 -1.51
CA GLU A 99 16.55 -7.44 -1.91
C GLU A 99 16.98 -8.02 -3.26
N GLY A 100 17.27 -7.13 -4.22
CA GLY A 100 17.66 -7.54 -5.58
C GLY A 100 16.48 -7.91 -6.50
N GLU A 101 15.26 -7.91 -5.98
CA GLU A 101 14.06 -8.21 -6.75
C GLU A 101 13.59 -7.00 -7.57
N SER A 102 13.27 -7.22 -8.84
CA SER A 102 12.59 -6.22 -9.66
C SER A 102 11.11 -6.13 -9.30
N LEU A 103 10.47 -5.00 -9.62
CA LEU A 103 9.04 -4.82 -9.39
C LEU A 103 8.20 -5.90 -10.10
N GLU A 104 8.55 -6.28 -11.33
CA GLU A 104 7.84 -7.31 -12.08
C GLU A 104 7.98 -8.70 -11.43
N GLN A 105 9.16 -9.05 -10.93
CA GLN A 105 9.37 -10.29 -10.20
C GLN A 105 8.52 -10.33 -8.93
N CYS A 106 8.49 -9.25 -8.16
CA CYS A 106 7.66 -9.11 -6.97
C CYS A 106 6.16 -9.27 -7.29
N ILE A 107 5.66 -8.65 -8.37
CA ILE A 107 4.27 -8.79 -8.81
C ILE A 107 3.92 -10.27 -9.06
N ARG A 108 4.76 -10.99 -9.79
CA ARG A 108 4.52 -12.39 -10.15
C ARG A 108 4.62 -13.31 -8.93
N ARG A 109 5.61 -13.09 -8.06
CA ARG A 109 5.81 -13.87 -6.84
C ARG A 109 4.66 -13.70 -5.87
N GLU A 110 4.31 -12.47 -5.52
CA GLU A 110 3.26 -12.19 -4.53
C GLU A 110 1.88 -12.70 -5.00
N LEU A 111 1.54 -12.51 -6.30
CA LEU A 111 0.29 -13.04 -6.82
C LEU A 111 0.24 -14.56 -6.70
N TYR A 112 1.34 -15.25 -7.02
CA TYR A 112 1.42 -16.69 -6.94
C TYR A 112 1.41 -17.20 -5.49
N GLU A 113 2.19 -16.59 -4.59
CA GLU A 113 2.28 -17.00 -3.18
C GLU A 113 0.94 -16.85 -2.44
N GLU A 114 0.22 -15.75 -2.67
CA GLU A 114 -1.05 -15.50 -1.98
C GLU A 114 -2.26 -16.19 -2.64
N THR A 115 -2.16 -16.64 -3.90
CA THR A 115 -3.35 -17.11 -4.63
C THR A 115 -3.17 -18.33 -5.52
N GLY A 116 -1.95 -18.72 -5.86
CA GLY A 116 -1.65 -19.74 -6.89
C GLY A 116 -1.77 -19.22 -8.33
N LEU A 117 -2.33 -18.03 -8.53
CA LEU A 117 -2.56 -17.47 -9.86
C LEU A 117 -1.27 -16.96 -10.51
N GLN A 118 -1.30 -16.87 -11.83
CA GLN A 118 -0.23 -16.32 -12.64
C GLN A 118 -0.62 -14.97 -13.26
N VAL A 119 0.37 -14.09 -13.41
CA VAL A 119 0.19 -12.84 -14.15
C VAL A 119 0.19 -13.13 -15.65
N LYS A 120 -0.97 -13.04 -16.28
CA LYS A 120 -1.12 -13.12 -17.73
C LYS A 120 -0.55 -11.89 -18.42
N ARG A 121 -0.89 -10.71 -17.90
CA ARG A 121 -0.45 -9.42 -18.43
C ARG A 121 -0.46 -8.35 -17.36
N ILE A 122 0.59 -7.52 -17.31
CA ILE A 122 0.59 -6.27 -16.55
C ILE A 122 -0.11 -5.22 -17.41
N ILE A 123 -1.17 -4.62 -16.87
CA ILE A 123 -1.98 -3.63 -17.57
C ILE A 123 -1.40 -2.24 -17.36
N ASP A 124 -1.11 -1.88 -16.10
CA ASP A 124 -0.55 -0.58 -15.72
C ASP A 124 0.14 -0.64 -14.35
N ILE A 125 1.08 0.27 -14.13
CA ILE A 125 1.81 0.43 -12.86
C ILE A 125 1.79 1.91 -12.48
N LEU A 126 1.08 2.23 -11.41
CA LEU A 126 1.07 3.60 -10.90
C LEU A 126 2.39 3.95 -10.22
N PRO A 127 2.85 5.21 -10.34
CA PRO A 127 3.95 5.70 -9.53
C PRO A 127 3.72 5.44 -8.05
N ALA A 128 4.81 5.11 -7.34
CA ALA A 128 4.72 4.80 -5.92
C ALA A 128 4.16 5.98 -5.11
N SER A 129 3.25 5.67 -4.21
CA SER A 129 2.58 6.60 -3.31
C SER A 129 2.74 6.18 -1.86
N TYR A 130 2.52 7.11 -0.92
CA TYR A 130 2.60 6.81 0.50
C TYR A 130 1.40 5.98 0.96
N ALA A 131 1.67 4.90 1.66
CA ALA A 131 0.65 3.98 2.14
C ALA A 131 -0.14 4.54 3.35
N ALA A 132 0.52 5.27 4.24
CA ALA A 132 -0.07 5.78 5.48
C ALA A 132 0.67 7.04 5.95
N VAL A 133 0.49 8.17 5.24
CA VAL A 133 1.23 9.43 5.44
C VAL A 133 1.16 10.02 6.85
N ALA A 134 0.16 9.63 7.63
CA ALA A 134 -0.02 10.14 8.99
C ALA A 134 0.87 9.43 10.03
N ILE A 135 1.40 8.24 9.70
CA ILE A 135 2.12 7.41 10.68
C ILE A 135 3.37 6.74 10.14
N SER A 136 3.57 6.68 8.81
CA SER A 136 4.66 5.92 8.20
C SER A 136 5.20 6.61 6.96
N ASP A 137 6.48 6.39 6.70
CA ASP A 137 7.17 6.78 5.48
C ASP A 137 7.07 5.74 4.35
N THR A 138 6.34 4.65 4.57
CA THR A 138 6.19 3.53 3.63
C THR A 138 5.57 3.96 2.32
N LYS A 139 6.26 3.68 1.20
CA LYS A 139 5.77 3.84 -0.17
C LYS A 139 5.46 2.50 -0.81
N THR A 140 4.37 2.43 -1.55
CA THR A 140 3.97 1.25 -2.34
C THR A 140 3.46 1.67 -3.71
N SER A 141 3.65 0.81 -4.70
CA SER A 141 3.01 0.95 -6.03
C SER A 141 1.68 0.22 -6.06
N ILE A 142 0.72 0.73 -6.82
CA ILE A 142 -0.49 -0.01 -7.19
C ILE A 142 -0.29 -0.49 -8.62
N VAL A 143 -0.53 -1.78 -8.82
CA VAL A 143 -0.32 -2.46 -10.10
C VAL A 143 -1.63 -3.07 -10.55
N PHE A 144 -1.96 -2.89 -11.82
CA PHE A 144 -3.14 -3.50 -12.45
C PHE A 144 -2.68 -4.65 -13.34
N VAL A 145 -3.24 -5.84 -13.13
CA VAL A 145 -2.88 -7.03 -13.89
C VAL A 145 -4.12 -7.79 -14.35
N GLU A 146 -3.98 -8.51 -15.46
CA GLU A 146 -4.85 -9.62 -15.81
C GLU A 146 -4.21 -10.88 -15.26
N ALA A 147 -4.97 -11.65 -14.47
CA ALA A 147 -4.53 -12.89 -13.85
C ALA A 147 -5.22 -14.10 -14.48
N GLU A 148 -4.56 -15.26 -14.45
CA GLU A 148 -5.09 -16.53 -14.93
C GLU A 148 -4.57 -17.68 -14.07
N GLY A 149 -5.16 -18.88 -14.24
CA GLY A 149 -4.79 -20.10 -13.52
C GLY A 149 -5.85 -20.53 -12.53
N GLU A 150 -5.50 -21.52 -11.70
CA GLU A 150 -6.32 -22.06 -10.64
C GLU A 150 -5.87 -21.51 -9.29
N PHE A 151 -6.79 -21.41 -8.34
CA PHE A 151 -6.44 -21.04 -6.96
C PHE A 151 -5.70 -22.19 -6.28
N GLU A 152 -4.56 -21.88 -5.70
CA GLU A 152 -3.77 -22.79 -4.88
C GLU A 152 -3.31 -22.06 -3.62
N ASP A 153 -3.26 -22.77 -2.49
CA ASP A 153 -2.79 -22.20 -1.23
C ASP A 153 -1.28 -22.42 -1.09
N HIS A 154 -0.53 -21.36 -1.19
CA HIS A 154 0.92 -21.32 -0.97
C HIS A 154 1.30 -20.40 0.19
N THR A 155 0.31 -19.98 1.00
CA THR A 155 0.53 -19.10 2.15
C THR A 155 1.31 -19.79 3.26
N SER A 156 1.98 -19.01 4.08
CA SER A 156 2.71 -19.54 5.25
C SER A 156 1.74 -19.88 6.40
N ASP A 157 2.18 -20.72 7.34
CA ASP A 157 1.43 -21.05 8.56
C ASP A 157 1.05 -19.82 9.42
N ASN A 158 1.65 -18.67 9.16
CA ASN A 158 1.40 -17.43 9.88
C ASN A 158 0.38 -16.50 9.20
N GLU A 159 -0.13 -16.91 8.05
CA GLU A 159 -1.05 -16.13 7.23
C GLU A 159 -2.35 -16.90 7.04
N TRP A 160 -3.45 -16.19 7.09
CA TRP A 160 -4.75 -16.73 6.77
C TRP A 160 -5.39 -15.89 5.68
N ILE A 161 -5.44 -16.44 4.47
CA ILE A 161 -5.89 -15.76 3.26
C ILE A 161 -6.83 -16.70 2.50
N GLU A 162 -7.97 -16.17 2.08
CA GLU A 162 -8.89 -16.79 1.13
C GLU A 162 -9.00 -15.90 -0.10
N ALA A 163 -8.49 -16.33 -1.23
CA ALA A 163 -8.55 -15.60 -2.49
C ALA A 163 -9.83 -15.94 -3.27
N GLY A 164 -10.42 -14.96 -3.95
CA GLY A 164 -11.56 -15.19 -4.80
C GLY A 164 -11.76 -14.12 -5.87
N PHE A 165 -12.34 -14.53 -7.00
CA PHE A 165 -12.80 -13.64 -8.03
C PHE A 165 -14.25 -13.26 -7.82
N TYR A 166 -14.53 -11.96 -7.73
CA TYR A 166 -15.85 -11.40 -7.43
C TYR A 166 -16.38 -10.60 -8.63
N THR A 167 -17.65 -10.83 -8.95
CA THR A 167 -18.39 -10.04 -9.93
C THR A 167 -18.66 -8.62 -9.41
N LYS A 168 -19.06 -7.70 -10.30
CA LYS A 168 -19.43 -6.33 -9.89
C LYS A 168 -20.58 -6.30 -8.90
N GLU A 169 -21.52 -7.24 -9.02
CA GLU A 169 -22.68 -7.38 -8.12
C GLU A 169 -22.23 -7.82 -6.73
N GLU A 170 -21.40 -8.85 -6.64
CA GLU A 170 -20.86 -9.33 -5.37
C GLU A 170 -20.01 -8.27 -4.67
N VAL A 171 -19.17 -7.54 -5.43
CA VAL A 171 -18.39 -6.43 -4.87
C VAL A 171 -19.28 -5.31 -4.35
N ARG A 172 -20.42 -4.99 -5.01
CA ARG A 172 -21.39 -4.01 -4.49
C ARG A 172 -21.97 -4.42 -3.14
N GLU A 173 -22.28 -5.70 -2.95
CA GLU A 173 -22.79 -6.21 -1.67
C GLU A 173 -21.70 -6.23 -0.59
N LEU A 174 -20.48 -6.65 -0.92
CA LEU A 174 -19.35 -6.60 0.00
C LEU A 174 -19.07 -5.18 0.50
N LEU A 175 -19.11 -4.18 -0.38
CA LEU A 175 -18.89 -2.77 -0.02
C LEU A 175 -19.91 -2.22 1.00
N LYS A 176 -21.08 -2.87 1.16
CA LYS A 176 -22.09 -2.47 2.14
C LYS A 176 -21.90 -3.14 3.51
N THR A 177 -21.31 -4.32 3.53
CA THR A 177 -21.38 -5.24 4.69
C THR A 177 -20.04 -5.67 5.24
N ALA A 178 -18.98 -5.60 4.44
CA ALA A 178 -17.66 -6.10 4.80
C ALA A 178 -16.68 -4.99 5.17
N GLU A 179 -15.65 -5.33 5.94
CA GLU A 179 -14.54 -4.44 6.24
C GLU A 179 -13.44 -4.58 5.17
N PHE A 180 -12.86 -3.46 4.77
CA PHE A 180 -11.85 -3.36 3.72
C PHE A 180 -10.62 -2.61 4.18
N SER A 181 -9.46 -2.92 3.58
CA SER A 181 -8.36 -1.95 3.54
C SER A 181 -8.75 -0.77 2.63
N SER A 182 -8.26 0.43 2.92
CA SER A 182 -8.65 1.65 2.18
C SER A 182 -8.35 1.57 0.69
N ARG A 183 -7.22 0.97 0.29
CA ARG A 183 -6.87 0.79 -1.13
C ARG A 183 -7.80 -0.19 -1.83
N ALA A 184 -8.05 -1.33 -1.19
CA ALA A 184 -8.97 -2.33 -1.73
C ALA A 184 -10.40 -1.76 -1.86
N GLN A 185 -10.85 -1.00 -0.87
CA GLN A 185 -12.18 -0.37 -0.91
C GLN A 185 -12.33 0.59 -2.09
N ILE A 186 -11.33 1.42 -2.36
CA ILE A 186 -11.36 2.36 -3.48
C ILE A 186 -11.35 1.62 -4.82
N ILE A 187 -10.47 0.62 -4.99
CA ILE A 187 -10.41 -0.20 -6.21
C ILE A 187 -11.73 -0.94 -6.42
N ALA A 188 -12.24 -1.61 -5.38
CA ALA A 188 -13.53 -2.30 -5.42
C ALA A 188 -14.69 -1.37 -5.79
N TYR A 189 -14.70 -0.15 -5.26
CA TYR A 189 -15.73 0.86 -5.57
C TYR A 189 -15.73 1.24 -7.05
N PHE A 190 -14.58 1.53 -7.66
CA PHE A 190 -14.49 1.87 -9.07
C PHE A 190 -14.79 0.68 -9.97
N PHE A 191 -14.29 -0.52 -9.62
CA PHE A 191 -14.61 -1.75 -10.32
C PHE A 191 -16.13 -2.02 -10.35
N ALA A 192 -16.79 -1.96 -9.21
CA ALA A 192 -18.23 -2.19 -9.10
C ALA A 192 -19.07 -1.21 -9.93
N ARG A 193 -18.51 -0.05 -10.28
CA ARG A 193 -19.15 0.97 -11.15
C ARG A 193 -18.77 0.86 -12.62
N GLY A 194 -17.90 -0.09 -12.99
CA GLY A 194 -17.46 -0.28 -14.37
C GLY A 194 -16.49 0.80 -14.86
N VAL A 195 -15.72 1.39 -13.95
CA VAL A 195 -14.70 2.41 -14.24
C VAL A 195 -13.29 1.81 -14.28
N LEU A 196 -13.16 0.58 -13.85
CA LEU A 196 -11.96 -0.26 -13.93
C LEU A 196 -12.16 -1.36 -14.96
#